data_f95a2ac98201d80145fc8203c8cff7d1
#
_entry.id   f95a2ac98201d80145fc8203c8cff7d1
#
_cell.length_a   1.000
_cell.length_b   1.000
_cell.length_c   1.000
_cell.angle_alpha   90.00
_cell.angle_beta   90.00
_cell.angle_gamma   90.00
#
_symmetry.space_group_name_H-M   'P 1'
#
loop_
_entity.id
_entity.type
_entity.pdbx_description
1 polymer ?
#
loop_
_entity_poly.entity_id
_entity_poly.type
_entity_poly.pdbx_seq_one_letter_code
_entity_poly.pdbx_strand_id
1 'polypeptide(L)'
;MQAGTAGEYRVRLWVPGDWNAFFGFFTNVALNVIVLTGLSLGVVKIPSDIVFGRILPALGIALPIGNIYYAYLAYQLAKRERRDDVAALPYGPSVPQFFICVFVVMLPTFLATGDPIKAWRAGLTWAFVIGLIVLVGAFVGPTIRRYTPRAAMLGSLAGTALAFISMRPAFQSWELPWIAFISLGIVMISWMARVRLPWGVPGGLAAVVIGTAIGWITAFLGWSGYMQPTRVGQAFAQFGLHLPFPTGDAFVGMADVMPLLITAIPLGIYNFTEGMNNVESASAAGDNYNLRNVLLADGLGAVVGATLGSPFPPAVYIGHPGWKSIGGRGGYSLATGICISLICFLGLAALLLAVIPLVAILPILVYIGVVITSQAFRESPPEHAPAVVLAIIPSIAIWGLGLVDNTLRAAGTTAEQIGMAKLGGVGIIYRGMQLLGGGAVLAGMMLGAIAAFIINKDFRMATIYALGAAALSFFGVIHGEKLGWAQSWPVALGYLLLAALCALIAQREGAPSGRLVVTNVD
;
A
#
# COMPACT_ATOMS: atom_id res chain seq x y z
N MET A 1 29.40 -47.77 7.78
CA MET A 1 28.41 -46.70 7.76
C MET A 1 29.16 -45.37 7.73
N GLN A 2 29.37 -44.83 6.53
CA GLN A 2 29.91 -43.46 6.38
C GLN A 2 28.79 -42.47 6.62
N ALA A 3 28.90 -41.67 7.69
CA ALA A 3 28.04 -40.53 7.90
C ALA A 3 28.36 -39.50 6.81
N GLY A 4 27.49 -39.41 5.79
CA GLY A 4 27.56 -38.35 4.79
C GLY A 4 27.40 -37.02 5.48
N THR A 5 28.40 -36.15 5.35
CA THR A 5 28.33 -34.77 5.73
C THR A 5 27.12 -34.13 4.99
N ALA A 6 26.06 -33.81 5.73
CA ALA A 6 24.92 -33.12 5.18
C ALA A 6 25.41 -31.78 4.60
N GLY A 7 25.52 -31.71 3.27
CA GLY A 7 25.98 -30.52 2.57
C GLY A 7 25.16 -29.31 3.03
N GLU A 8 25.84 -28.22 3.34
CA GLU A 8 25.21 -27.00 3.76
C GLU A 8 24.26 -26.52 2.66
N TYR A 9 22.95 -26.37 2.97
CA TYR A 9 21.95 -25.91 2.01
C TYR A 9 22.28 -24.49 1.55
N ARG A 10 22.60 -24.35 0.26
CA ARG A 10 22.97 -23.06 -0.34
C ARG A 10 21.76 -22.38 -0.94
N VAL A 11 21.35 -21.27 -0.33
CA VAL A 11 20.34 -20.37 -0.89
C VAL A 11 20.95 -19.53 -2.01
N ARG A 12 20.31 -19.52 -3.18
CA ARG A 12 20.75 -18.69 -4.31
C ARG A 12 20.29 -17.25 -4.10
N LEU A 13 21.21 -16.28 -4.20
CA LEU A 13 20.89 -14.86 -4.07
C LEU A 13 20.10 -14.32 -5.27
N TRP A 14 20.26 -14.95 -6.44
CA TRP A 14 19.56 -14.57 -7.67
C TRP A 14 19.11 -15.83 -8.43
N VAL A 15 17.89 -15.82 -8.91
CA VAL A 15 17.31 -16.87 -9.76
C VAL A 15 16.69 -16.24 -11.02
N PRO A 16 16.47 -17.01 -12.11
CA PRO A 16 15.89 -16.44 -13.34
C PRO A 16 14.55 -15.75 -13.15
N GLY A 17 13.72 -16.20 -12.21
CA GLY A 17 12.44 -15.56 -11.89
C GLY A 17 12.57 -14.17 -11.25
N ASP A 18 13.71 -13.87 -10.63
CA ASP A 18 13.96 -12.54 -10.06
C ASP A 18 13.99 -11.44 -11.13
N TRP A 19 14.32 -11.74 -12.38
CA TRP A 19 14.24 -10.75 -13.46
C TRP A 19 12.81 -10.28 -13.71
N ASN A 20 11.84 -11.21 -13.80
CA ASN A 20 10.43 -10.84 -13.96
C ASN A 20 9.91 -10.04 -12.76
N ALA A 21 10.20 -10.52 -11.56
CA ALA A 21 9.79 -9.87 -10.33
C ALA A 21 10.47 -8.50 -10.17
N PHE A 22 11.76 -8.38 -10.50
CA PHE A 22 12.50 -7.12 -10.48
C PHE A 22 11.87 -6.09 -11.41
N PHE A 23 11.72 -6.39 -12.71
CA PHE A 23 11.15 -5.42 -13.64
C PHE A 23 9.71 -5.04 -13.28
N GLY A 24 8.92 -5.96 -12.75
CA GLY A 24 7.58 -5.65 -12.27
C GLY A 24 7.59 -4.77 -11.02
N PHE A 25 8.34 -5.16 -10.01
CA PHE A 25 8.36 -4.45 -8.73
C PHE A 25 9.14 -3.12 -8.80
N PHE A 26 10.30 -3.12 -9.45
CA PHE A 26 11.09 -1.91 -9.67
C PHE A 26 10.30 -0.82 -10.39
N THR A 27 9.59 -1.17 -11.47
CA THR A 27 8.77 -0.19 -12.21
C THR A 27 7.61 0.33 -11.38
N ASN A 28 7.02 -0.50 -10.52
CA ASN A 28 5.99 -0.08 -9.57
C ASN A 28 6.55 0.93 -8.55
N VAL A 29 7.68 0.64 -7.92
CA VAL A 29 8.31 1.55 -6.95
C VAL A 29 8.78 2.84 -7.65
N ALA A 30 9.40 2.75 -8.82
CA ALA A 30 9.81 3.89 -9.61
C ALA A 30 8.62 4.79 -10.00
N LEU A 31 7.49 4.20 -10.40
CA LEU A 31 6.26 4.94 -10.66
C LEU A 31 5.82 5.75 -9.43
N ASN A 32 5.82 5.14 -8.25
CA ASN A 32 5.43 5.83 -7.02
C ASN A 32 6.40 6.98 -6.68
N VAL A 33 7.71 6.77 -6.86
CA VAL A 33 8.73 7.84 -6.70
C VAL A 33 8.46 9.00 -7.66
N ILE A 34 8.08 8.71 -8.89
CA ILE A 34 7.72 9.72 -9.89
C ILE A 34 6.45 10.48 -9.48
N VAL A 35 5.41 9.76 -9.05
CA VAL A 35 4.12 10.38 -8.63
C VAL A 35 4.33 11.30 -7.45
N LEU A 36 5.02 10.84 -6.38
CA LEU A 36 5.29 11.68 -5.21
C LEU A 36 6.16 12.91 -5.54
N THR A 37 7.10 12.76 -6.50
CA THR A 37 7.89 13.89 -7.01
C THR A 37 6.99 14.91 -7.70
N GLY A 38 6.12 14.45 -8.58
CA GLY A 38 5.15 15.30 -9.29
C GLY A 38 4.18 16.00 -8.35
N LEU A 39 3.68 15.33 -7.32
CA LEU A 39 2.82 15.92 -6.29
C LEU A 39 3.56 16.98 -5.45
N SER A 40 4.79 16.70 -5.06
CA SER A 40 5.62 17.63 -4.30
C SER A 40 5.87 18.93 -5.07
N LEU A 41 6.28 18.83 -6.34
CA LEU A 41 6.56 19.98 -7.21
C LEU A 41 5.28 20.68 -7.68
N GLY A 42 4.31 19.90 -8.15
CA GLY A 42 3.12 20.41 -8.86
C GLY A 42 2.01 20.89 -7.93
N VAL A 43 1.74 20.16 -6.85
CA VAL A 43 0.61 20.42 -5.95
C VAL A 43 1.03 21.28 -4.74
N VAL A 44 2.05 20.84 -4.00
CA VAL A 44 2.52 21.54 -2.79
C VAL A 44 3.48 22.68 -3.12
N LYS A 45 3.99 22.73 -4.35
CA LYS A 45 4.94 23.74 -4.83
C LYS A 45 6.26 23.75 -4.07
N ILE A 46 6.71 22.57 -3.57
CA ILE A 46 8.01 22.46 -2.91
C ILE A 46 9.10 22.80 -3.93
N PRO A 47 10.10 23.62 -3.54
CA PRO A 47 11.23 23.94 -4.40
C PRO A 47 11.98 22.70 -4.89
N SER A 48 12.44 22.73 -6.13
CA SER A 48 13.11 21.59 -6.77
C SER A 48 14.37 21.13 -6.06
N ASP A 49 15.14 22.07 -5.48
CA ASP A 49 16.32 21.79 -4.68
C ASP A 49 16.00 20.97 -3.41
N ILE A 50 14.84 21.18 -2.80
CA ILE A 50 14.36 20.35 -1.68
C ILE A 50 13.88 18.98 -2.18
N VAL A 51 13.13 18.93 -3.28
CA VAL A 51 12.63 17.66 -3.81
C VAL A 51 13.79 16.75 -4.23
N PHE A 52 14.70 17.25 -5.07
CA PHE A 52 15.83 16.47 -5.58
C PHE A 52 17.01 16.41 -4.59
N GLY A 53 17.24 17.44 -3.79
CA GLY A 53 18.35 17.52 -2.85
C GLY A 53 18.07 16.95 -1.45
N ARG A 54 16.80 16.73 -1.06
CA ARG A 54 16.41 16.25 0.27
C ARG A 54 15.45 15.06 0.22
N ILE A 55 14.27 15.24 -0.40
CA ILE A 55 13.19 14.24 -0.36
C ILE A 55 13.62 12.94 -1.06
N LEU A 56 14.07 13.03 -2.31
CA LEU A 56 14.46 11.85 -3.07
C LEU A 56 15.69 11.15 -2.50
N PRO A 57 16.79 11.86 -2.13
CA PRO A 57 17.92 11.20 -1.50
C PRO A 57 17.57 10.51 -0.17
N ALA A 58 16.68 11.11 0.65
CA ALA A 58 16.18 10.47 1.86
C ALA A 58 15.41 9.17 1.58
N LEU A 59 14.58 9.15 0.53
CA LEU A 59 13.94 7.91 0.04
C LEU A 59 14.97 6.91 -0.47
N GLY A 60 16.04 7.39 -1.13
CA GLY A 60 17.16 6.57 -1.58
C GLY A 60 17.92 5.85 -0.46
N ILE A 61 17.78 6.28 0.79
CA ILE A 61 18.24 5.56 2.00
C ILE A 61 17.12 4.72 2.60
N ALA A 62 15.92 5.30 2.77
CA ALA A 62 14.84 4.65 3.49
C ALA A 62 14.33 3.39 2.79
N LEU A 63 14.23 3.39 1.45
CA LEU A 63 13.72 2.25 0.69
C LEU A 63 14.67 1.04 0.69
N PRO A 64 16.00 1.18 0.49
CA PRO A 64 16.90 0.03 0.55
C PRO A 64 16.96 -0.63 1.93
N ILE A 65 16.76 0.12 3.02
CA ILE A 65 16.75 -0.45 4.38
C ILE A 65 15.79 -1.63 4.44
N GLY A 66 14.53 -1.44 4.03
CA GLY A 66 13.55 -2.51 4.02
C GLY A 66 13.81 -3.55 2.93
N ASN A 67 14.15 -3.16 1.70
CA ASN A 67 14.40 -4.10 0.62
C ASN A 67 15.57 -5.05 0.91
N ILE A 68 16.68 -4.54 1.45
CA ILE A 68 17.84 -5.35 1.85
C ILE A 68 17.47 -6.24 3.04
N TYR A 69 16.79 -5.67 4.05
CA TYR A 69 16.40 -6.41 5.23
C TYR A 69 15.42 -7.53 4.91
N TYR A 70 14.45 -7.30 4.03
CA TYR A 70 13.49 -8.33 3.65
C TYR A 70 14.10 -9.40 2.73
N ALA A 71 15.06 -9.05 1.89
CA ALA A 71 15.86 -10.04 1.18
C ALA A 71 16.67 -10.91 2.16
N TYR A 72 17.22 -10.30 3.22
CA TYR A 72 17.89 -11.03 4.30
C TYR A 72 16.92 -11.95 5.07
N LEU A 73 15.73 -11.49 5.42
CA LEU A 73 14.73 -12.33 6.08
C LEU A 73 14.32 -13.52 5.20
N ALA A 74 14.15 -13.29 3.89
CA ALA A 74 13.86 -14.37 2.93
C ALA A 74 15.01 -15.38 2.87
N TYR A 75 16.26 -14.92 2.85
CA TYR A 75 17.44 -15.78 2.89
C TYR A 75 17.45 -16.62 4.17
N GLN A 76 17.20 -16.04 5.33
CA GLN A 76 17.16 -16.75 6.61
C GLN A 76 16.01 -17.78 6.64
N LEU A 77 14.82 -17.42 6.15
CA LEU A 77 13.67 -18.30 6.07
C LEU A 77 13.97 -19.50 5.15
N ALA A 78 14.49 -19.24 3.94
CA ALA A 78 14.89 -20.27 2.98
C ALA A 78 15.95 -21.23 3.55
N LYS A 79 16.95 -20.69 4.26
CA LYS A 79 18.00 -21.49 4.92
C LYS A 79 17.43 -22.34 6.06
N ARG A 80 16.56 -21.80 6.88
CA ARG A 80 15.90 -22.48 8.02
C ARG A 80 15.01 -23.62 7.54
N GLU A 81 14.18 -23.35 6.52
CA GLU A 81 13.18 -24.31 6.00
C GLU A 81 13.74 -25.21 4.89
N ARG A 82 14.98 -24.98 4.45
CA ARG A 82 15.64 -25.69 3.33
C ARG A 82 14.77 -25.70 2.06
N ARG A 83 14.19 -24.54 1.74
CA ARG A 83 13.32 -24.33 0.58
C ARG A 83 13.95 -23.33 -0.38
N ASP A 84 13.72 -23.51 -1.68
CA ASP A 84 14.20 -22.64 -2.75
C ASP A 84 13.10 -21.73 -3.35
N ASP A 85 11.87 -21.84 -2.84
CA ASP A 85 10.70 -21.08 -3.31
C ASP A 85 10.32 -19.89 -2.43
N VAL A 86 11.12 -19.56 -1.40
CA VAL A 86 10.88 -18.42 -0.51
C VAL A 86 11.13 -17.11 -1.26
N ALA A 87 10.15 -16.20 -1.24
CA ALA A 87 10.24 -14.87 -1.85
C ALA A 87 10.35 -13.78 -0.78
N ALA A 88 11.21 -12.77 -1.01
CA ALA A 88 11.29 -11.61 -0.12
C ALA A 88 9.95 -10.86 -0.06
N LEU A 89 9.68 -10.21 1.07
CA LEU A 89 8.64 -9.21 1.12
C LEU A 89 9.04 -8.02 0.24
N PRO A 90 8.13 -7.46 -0.56
CA PRO A 90 8.39 -6.21 -1.27
C PRO A 90 8.34 -5.03 -0.30
N TYR A 91 9.13 -3.98 -0.54
CA TYR A 91 9.18 -2.79 0.28
C TYR A 91 9.23 -1.52 -0.58
N GLY A 92 8.31 -0.60 -0.35
CA GLY A 92 8.17 0.60 -1.16
C GLY A 92 7.51 1.76 -0.42
N PRO A 93 7.35 2.93 -1.08
CA PRO A 93 6.60 4.04 -0.50
C PRO A 93 5.13 3.62 -0.33
N SER A 94 4.57 3.74 0.86
CA SER A 94 3.15 3.43 1.07
C SER A 94 2.27 4.39 0.29
N VAL A 95 1.56 3.87 -0.73
CA VAL A 95 0.75 4.68 -1.65
C VAL A 95 -0.34 5.46 -0.92
N PRO A 96 -1.17 4.84 -0.05
CA PRO A 96 -2.17 5.60 0.69
C PRO A 96 -1.55 6.68 1.56
N GLN A 97 -0.43 6.37 2.22
CA GLN A 97 0.24 7.29 3.13
C GLN A 97 0.81 8.52 2.43
N PHE A 98 1.43 8.37 1.26
CA PHE A 98 1.97 9.55 0.59
C PHE A 98 0.85 10.45 0.03
N PHE A 99 -0.28 9.91 -0.44
CA PHE A 99 -1.43 10.71 -0.84
C PHE A 99 -2.03 11.46 0.36
N ILE A 100 -2.19 10.79 1.50
CA ILE A 100 -2.67 11.43 2.73
C ILE A 100 -1.68 12.52 3.18
N CYS A 101 -0.40 12.23 3.20
CA CYS A 101 0.62 13.22 3.55
C CYS A 101 0.51 14.48 2.68
N VAL A 102 0.36 14.30 1.37
CA VAL A 102 0.23 15.43 0.43
C VAL A 102 -1.07 16.19 0.62
N PHE A 103 -2.22 15.49 0.60
CA PHE A 103 -3.53 16.15 0.49
C PHE A 103 -4.17 16.50 1.84
N VAL A 104 -3.80 15.82 2.93
CA VAL A 104 -4.38 16.05 4.26
C VAL A 104 -3.42 16.83 5.19
N VAL A 105 -2.10 16.77 4.93
CA VAL A 105 -1.10 17.43 5.78
C VAL A 105 -0.42 18.59 5.04
N MET A 106 0.28 18.29 3.96
CA MET A 106 1.16 19.26 3.30
C MET A 106 0.37 20.35 2.55
N LEU A 107 -0.59 19.96 1.73
CA LEU A 107 -1.38 20.91 0.95
C LEU A 107 -2.21 21.86 1.83
N PRO A 108 -2.95 21.41 2.85
CA PRO A 108 -3.65 22.33 3.76
C PRO A 108 -2.69 23.28 4.50
N THR A 109 -1.51 22.78 4.92
CA THR A 109 -0.49 23.65 5.55
C THR A 109 0.02 24.69 4.56
N PHE A 110 0.28 24.30 3.31
CA PHE A 110 0.68 25.24 2.25
C PHE A 110 -0.40 26.30 1.98
N LEU A 111 -1.65 25.88 1.83
CA LEU A 111 -2.77 26.80 1.58
C LEU A 111 -3.01 27.77 2.74
N ALA A 112 -2.79 27.33 3.98
CA ALA A 112 -2.96 28.17 5.18
C ALA A 112 -1.80 29.14 5.40
N THR A 113 -0.55 28.78 5.02
CA THR A 113 0.65 29.55 5.34
C THR A 113 1.27 30.25 4.14
N GLY A 114 0.97 29.82 2.90
CA GLY A 114 1.66 30.24 1.69
C GLY A 114 3.11 29.76 1.59
N ASP A 115 3.59 28.97 2.56
CA ASP A 115 4.99 28.55 2.67
C ASP A 115 5.16 27.05 2.40
N PRO A 116 5.74 26.66 1.24
CA PRO A 116 5.96 25.26 0.90
C PRO A 116 7.00 24.56 1.81
N ILE A 117 7.91 25.32 2.45
CA ILE A 117 8.89 24.76 3.39
C ILE A 117 8.21 24.33 4.69
N LYS A 118 7.28 25.15 5.20
CA LYS A 118 6.45 24.77 6.35
C LYS A 118 5.59 23.55 6.03
N ALA A 119 5.02 23.48 4.83
CA ALA A 119 4.28 22.30 4.40
C ALA A 119 5.14 21.03 4.36
N TRP A 120 6.35 21.12 3.82
CA TRP A 120 7.32 20.01 3.83
C TRP A 120 7.68 19.58 5.25
N ARG A 121 8.00 20.51 6.15
CA ARG A 121 8.30 20.24 7.57
C ARG A 121 7.13 19.56 8.28
N ALA A 122 5.90 20.02 8.02
CA ALA A 122 4.68 19.39 8.51
C ALA A 122 4.57 17.92 8.08
N GLY A 123 4.86 17.64 6.81
CA GLY A 123 4.92 16.28 6.27
C GLY A 123 5.99 15.42 6.93
N LEU A 124 7.17 15.97 7.20
CA LEU A 124 8.26 15.26 7.90
C LEU A 124 7.86 14.86 9.32
N THR A 125 7.32 15.81 10.09
CA THR A 125 6.85 15.54 11.46
C THR A 125 5.76 14.47 11.47
N TRP A 126 4.81 14.57 10.54
CA TRP A 126 3.74 13.59 10.40
C TRP A 126 4.30 12.19 10.08
N ALA A 127 5.21 12.07 9.11
CA ALA A 127 5.83 10.80 8.74
C ALA A 127 6.66 10.19 9.90
N PHE A 128 7.35 11.04 10.67
CA PHE A 128 8.09 10.64 11.86
C PHE A 128 7.15 10.02 12.92
N VAL A 129 6.02 10.67 13.21
CA VAL A 129 5.02 10.19 14.18
C VAL A 129 4.39 8.87 13.70
N ILE A 130 4.07 8.75 12.41
CA ILE A 130 3.59 7.49 11.83
C ILE A 130 4.62 6.36 12.07
N GLY A 131 5.91 6.64 11.83
CA GLY A 131 6.98 5.67 12.09
C GLY A 131 7.00 5.20 13.55
N LEU A 132 6.85 6.11 14.51
CA LEU A 132 6.76 5.76 15.93
C LEU A 132 5.54 4.90 16.25
N ILE A 133 4.36 5.21 15.68
CA ILE A 133 3.15 4.41 15.88
C ILE A 133 3.33 3.01 15.32
N VAL A 134 3.97 2.84 14.16
CA VAL A 134 4.26 1.53 13.57
C VAL A 134 5.24 0.75 14.44
N LEU A 135 6.25 1.40 15.03
CA LEU A 135 7.16 0.76 15.99
C LEU A 135 6.42 0.24 17.23
N VAL A 136 5.47 0.99 17.76
CA VAL A 136 4.57 0.51 18.85
C VAL A 136 3.70 -0.63 18.34
N GLY A 137 3.14 -0.50 17.14
CA GLY A 137 2.34 -1.52 16.47
C GLY A 137 3.07 -2.87 16.31
N ALA A 138 4.40 -2.86 16.22
CA ALA A 138 5.22 -4.08 16.16
C ALA A 138 5.07 -4.99 17.39
N PHE A 139 4.67 -4.44 18.53
CA PHE A 139 4.47 -5.20 19.76
C PHE A 139 3.03 -5.68 19.95
N VAL A 140 2.06 -4.95 19.40
CA VAL A 140 0.61 -5.24 19.53
C VAL A 140 0.11 -6.05 18.33
N GLY A 141 0.64 -5.80 17.14
CA GLY A 141 0.22 -6.42 15.87
C GLY A 141 0.22 -7.95 15.88
N PRO A 142 1.25 -8.64 16.40
CA PRO A 142 1.25 -10.11 16.46
C PRO A 142 0.07 -10.68 17.24
N THR A 143 -0.32 -10.03 18.35
CA THR A 143 -1.49 -10.45 19.14
C THR A 143 -2.79 -10.24 18.34
N ILE A 144 -2.96 -9.10 17.70
CA ILE A 144 -4.13 -8.83 16.85
C ILE A 144 -4.21 -9.86 15.71
N ARG A 145 -3.11 -10.10 15.00
CA ARG A 145 -3.03 -11.08 13.91
C ARG A 145 -3.47 -12.46 14.36
N ARG A 146 -3.03 -12.90 15.53
CA ARG A 146 -3.34 -14.23 16.08
C ARG A 146 -4.84 -14.49 16.23
N TYR A 147 -5.61 -13.44 16.58
CA TYR A 147 -7.05 -13.56 16.84
C TYR A 147 -7.93 -13.12 15.66
N THR A 148 -7.36 -12.54 14.61
CA THR A 148 -8.10 -12.06 13.45
C THR A 148 -8.21 -13.14 12.36
N PRO A 149 -9.42 -13.48 11.87
CA PRO A 149 -9.58 -14.44 10.79
C PRO A 149 -8.86 -14.02 9.52
N ARG A 150 -8.24 -14.98 8.83
CA ARG A 150 -7.50 -14.74 7.57
C ARG A 150 -8.38 -14.05 6.52
N ALA A 151 -9.64 -14.47 6.37
CA ALA A 151 -10.61 -13.86 5.45
C ALA A 151 -10.80 -12.35 5.67
N ALA A 152 -10.76 -11.89 6.94
CA ALA A 152 -10.87 -10.49 7.29
C ALA A 152 -9.63 -9.69 6.86
N MET A 153 -8.43 -10.22 7.13
CA MET A 153 -7.16 -9.58 6.77
C MET A 153 -6.96 -9.54 5.26
N LEU A 154 -7.09 -10.69 4.58
CA LEU A 154 -6.92 -10.76 3.13
C LEU A 154 -8.04 -10.04 2.37
N GLY A 155 -9.27 -10.05 2.87
CA GLY A 155 -10.38 -9.30 2.29
C GLY A 155 -10.17 -7.78 2.37
N SER A 156 -9.73 -7.27 3.53
CA SER A 156 -9.37 -5.86 3.70
C SER A 156 -8.22 -5.45 2.75
N LEU A 157 -7.20 -6.32 2.62
CA LEU A 157 -6.09 -6.11 1.69
C LEU A 157 -6.55 -6.12 0.23
N ALA A 158 -7.45 -7.04 -0.14
CA ALA A 158 -8.05 -7.12 -1.47
C ALA A 158 -8.82 -5.84 -1.82
N GLY A 159 -9.57 -5.30 -0.86
CA GLY A 159 -10.27 -4.02 -1.02
C GLY A 159 -9.30 -2.87 -1.32
N THR A 160 -8.19 -2.80 -0.58
CA THR A 160 -7.13 -1.81 -0.81
C THR A 160 -6.48 -2.00 -2.19
N ALA A 161 -6.18 -3.24 -2.56
CA ALA A 161 -5.56 -3.57 -3.85
C ALA A 161 -6.45 -3.16 -5.04
N LEU A 162 -7.74 -3.47 -4.99
CA LEU A 162 -8.67 -3.07 -6.02
C LEU A 162 -8.83 -1.55 -6.07
N ALA A 163 -9.21 -0.93 -4.96
CA ALA A 163 -9.59 0.48 -4.91
C ALA A 163 -8.41 1.42 -5.22
N PHE A 164 -7.24 1.19 -4.63
CA PHE A 164 -6.14 2.16 -4.70
C PHE A 164 -5.01 1.75 -5.65
N ILE A 165 -4.83 0.44 -5.92
CA ILE A 165 -3.74 0.00 -6.80
C ILE A 165 -4.23 -0.26 -8.21
N SER A 166 -5.44 -0.85 -8.40
CA SER A 166 -5.88 -1.29 -9.72
C SER A 166 -6.78 -0.29 -10.46
N MET A 167 -7.74 0.34 -9.78
CA MET A 167 -8.80 1.10 -10.48
C MET A 167 -8.27 2.30 -11.26
N ARG A 168 -7.46 3.15 -10.66
CA ARG A 168 -6.88 4.30 -11.38
C ARG A 168 -5.97 3.89 -12.53
N PRO A 169 -5.01 2.95 -12.36
CA PRO A 169 -4.25 2.37 -13.47
C PRO A 169 -5.11 1.78 -14.57
N ALA A 170 -6.20 1.07 -14.22
CA ALA A 170 -7.12 0.55 -15.21
C ALA A 170 -7.74 1.69 -16.03
N PHE A 171 -8.29 2.74 -15.42
CA PHE A 171 -8.86 3.86 -16.15
C PHE A 171 -7.85 4.53 -17.07
N GLN A 172 -6.65 4.83 -16.58
CA GLN A 172 -5.58 5.42 -17.39
C GLN A 172 -5.13 4.49 -18.52
N SER A 173 -5.18 3.18 -18.34
CA SER A 173 -4.90 2.21 -19.40
C SER A 173 -5.95 2.27 -20.51
N TRP A 174 -7.19 2.57 -20.20
CA TRP A 174 -8.28 2.72 -21.17
C TRP A 174 -8.29 4.07 -21.90
N GLU A 175 -7.59 5.09 -21.38
CA GLU A 175 -7.40 6.37 -22.07
C GLU A 175 -6.44 6.24 -23.27
N LEU A 176 -5.42 5.36 -23.17
CA LEU A 176 -4.44 5.11 -24.23
C LEU A 176 -4.32 3.60 -24.52
N PRO A 177 -5.41 2.97 -25.00
CA PRO A 177 -5.50 1.51 -25.07
C PRO A 177 -4.49 0.88 -26.02
N TRP A 178 -4.08 1.57 -27.07
CA TRP A 178 -3.05 1.06 -28.02
C TRP A 178 -1.67 0.88 -27.39
N ILE A 179 -1.34 1.60 -26.31
CA ILE A 179 -0.11 1.40 -25.52
C ILE A 179 -0.38 0.36 -24.42
N ALA A 180 -1.44 0.59 -23.63
CA ALA A 180 -1.70 -0.19 -22.44
C ALA A 180 -2.07 -1.64 -22.75
N PHE A 181 -2.89 -1.91 -23.77
CA PHE A 181 -3.39 -3.26 -24.03
C PHE A 181 -2.31 -4.21 -24.50
N ILE A 182 -1.30 -3.71 -25.21
CA ILE A 182 -0.16 -4.57 -25.57
C ILE A 182 0.64 -4.95 -24.31
N SER A 183 0.89 -3.98 -23.41
CA SER A 183 1.55 -4.24 -22.14
C SER A 183 0.70 -5.18 -21.25
N LEU A 184 -0.62 -4.97 -21.18
CA LEU A 184 -1.55 -5.84 -20.46
C LEU A 184 -1.55 -7.26 -21.04
N GLY A 185 -1.61 -7.39 -22.37
CA GLY A 185 -1.55 -8.68 -23.05
C GLY A 185 -0.27 -9.43 -22.75
N ILE A 186 0.89 -8.75 -22.80
CA ILE A 186 2.19 -9.34 -22.45
C ILE A 186 2.19 -9.83 -20.99
N VAL A 187 1.68 -9.02 -20.05
CA VAL A 187 1.59 -9.38 -18.63
C VAL A 187 0.66 -10.58 -18.44
N MET A 188 -0.51 -10.59 -19.07
CA MET A 188 -1.46 -11.71 -18.97
C MET A 188 -0.86 -13.00 -19.56
N ILE A 189 -0.24 -12.94 -20.73
CA ILE A 189 0.36 -14.10 -21.39
C ILE A 189 1.53 -14.63 -20.56
N SER A 190 2.45 -13.75 -20.15
CA SER A 190 3.67 -14.20 -19.47
C SER A 190 3.46 -14.58 -18.00
N TRP A 191 2.59 -13.88 -17.26
CA TRP A 191 2.46 -14.06 -15.82
C TRP A 191 1.22 -14.85 -15.41
N MET A 192 0.05 -14.63 -16.05
CA MET A 192 -1.14 -15.42 -15.76
C MET A 192 -1.11 -16.77 -16.46
N ALA A 193 -0.87 -16.78 -17.78
CA ALA A 193 -0.79 -18.01 -18.55
C ALA A 193 0.57 -18.73 -18.43
N ARG A 194 1.59 -18.09 -17.81
CA ARG A 194 2.94 -18.63 -17.59
C ARG A 194 3.66 -19.04 -18.89
N VAL A 195 3.34 -18.39 -20.00
CA VAL A 195 3.98 -18.62 -21.29
C VAL A 195 5.32 -17.89 -21.34
N ARG A 196 6.38 -18.61 -21.72
CA ARG A 196 7.69 -18.00 -21.94
C ARG A 196 7.68 -17.19 -23.23
N LEU A 197 8.08 -15.92 -23.12
CA LEU A 197 8.22 -15.08 -24.30
C LEU A 197 9.44 -15.52 -25.16
N PRO A 198 9.45 -15.20 -26.47
CA PRO A 198 10.58 -15.48 -27.34
C PRO A 198 11.90 -14.99 -26.72
N TRP A 199 12.99 -15.73 -26.99
CA TRP A 199 14.36 -15.47 -26.47
C TRP A 199 14.45 -15.43 -24.93
N GLY A 200 13.43 -15.88 -24.19
CA GLY A 200 13.44 -15.86 -22.74
C GLY A 200 13.35 -14.46 -22.12
N VAL A 201 12.88 -13.46 -22.85
CA VAL A 201 12.74 -12.07 -22.37
C VAL A 201 11.75 -12.05 -21.18
N PRO A 202 12.10 -11.40 -20.05
CA PRO A 202 11.19 -11.22 -18.93
C PRO A 202 9.93 -10.45 -19.33
N GLY A 203 8.75 -10.95 -18.95
CA GLY A 203 7.45 -10.36 -19.33
C GLY A 203 7.30 -8.91 -18.88
N GLY A 204 7.76 -8.56 -17.68
CA GLY A 204 7.74 -7.18 -17.20
C GLY A 204 8.61 -6.24 -18.02
N LEU A 205 9.82 -6.69 -18.41
CA LEU A 205 10.71 -5.92 -19.31
C LEU A 205 10.06 -5.74 -20.69
N ALA A 206 9.55 -6.83 -21.28
CA ALA A 206 8.90 -6.78 -22.58
C ALA A 206 7.70 -5.81 -22.59
N ALA A 207 6.87 -5.83 -21.56
CA ALA A 207 5.72 -4.92 -21.42
C ALA A 207 6.17 -3.45 -21.41
N VAL A 208 7.19 -3.11 -20.60
CA VAL A 208 7.70 -1.75 -20.50
C VAL A 208 8.36 -1.31 -21.81
N VAL A 209 9.25 -2.12 -22.39
CA VAL A 209 10.01 -1.75 -23.60
C VAL A 209 9.08 -1.59 -24.81
N ILE A 210 8.19 -2.57 -25.04
CA ILE A 210 7.27 -2.53 -26.20
C ILE A 210 6.24 -1.41 -26.01
N GLY A 211 5.67 -1.26 -24.80
CA GLY A 211 4.76 -0.16 -24.49
C GLY A 211 5.42 1.22 -24.67
N THR A 212 6.68 1.36 -24.27
CA THR A 212 7.47 2.59 -24.47
C THR A 212 7.71 2.86 -25.94
N ALA A 213 8.11 1.85 -26.71
CA ALA A 213 8.32 2.01 -28.16
C ALA A 213 7.04 2.46 -28.87
N ILE A 214 5.89 1.85 -28.57
CA ILE A 214 4.58 2.25 -29.10
C ILE A 214 4.23 3.68 -28.67
N GLY A 215 4.49 4.04 -27.40
CA GLY A 215 4.26 5.38 -26.88
C GLY A 215 5.02 6.45 -27.67
N TRP A 216 6.30 6.23 -27.97
CA TRP A 216 7.11 7.13 -28.80
C TRP A 216 6.69 7.15 -30.26
N ILE A 217 6.43 5.98 -30.86
CA ILE A 217 5.97 5.90 -32.28
C ILE A 217 4.67 6.68 -32.44
N THR A 218 3.67 6.48 -31.54
CA THR A 218 2.39 7.17 -31.65
C THR A 218 2.50 8.67 -31.36
N ALA A 219 3.45 9.09 -30.51
CA ALA A 219 3.77 10.50 -30.33
C ALA A 219 4.37 11.15 -31.59
N PHE A 220 5.33 10.47 -32.22
CA PHE A 220 5.90 10.96 -33.49
C PHE A 220 4.90 10.98 -34.66
N LEU A 221 3.91 10.09 -34.64
CA LEU A 221 2.81 10.09 -35.61
C LEU A 221 1.73 11.16 -35.31
N GLY A 222 1.88 11.91 -34.19
CA GLY A 222 0.92 12.92 -33.79
C GLY A 222 -0.39 12.38 -33.19
N TRP A 223 -0.47 11.08 -32.86
CA TRP A 223 -1.66 10.49 -32.27
C TRP A 223 -1.83 10.87 -30.79
N SER A 224 -0.72 11.19 -30.12
CA SER A 224 -0.74 11.62 -28.73
C SER A 224 0.37 12.64 -28.45
N GLY A 225 0.09 13.66 -27.66
CA GLY A 225 1.09 14.59 -27.11
C GLY A 225 1.76 14.08 -25.82
N TYR A 226 1.63 12.80 -25.51
CA TYR A 226 2.01 12.23 -24.22
C TYR A 226 3.54 12.17 -24.04
N MET A 227 4.29 11.83 -25.09
CA MET A 227 5.75 11.80 -25.09
C MET A 227 6.29 13.02 -25.82
N GLN A 228 7.23 13.73 -25.20
CA GLN A 228 7.81 14.97 -25.75
C GLN A 228 9.33 14.94 -25.61
N PRO A 229 10.11 15.03 -26.71
CA PRO A 229 11.57 15.05 -26.68
C PRO A 229 12.14 16.17 -25.81
N THR A 230 11.47 17.32 -25.76
CA THR A 230 11.88 18.47 -24.95
C THR A 230 11.90 18.16 -23.45
N ARG A 231 10.97 17.32 -22.95
CA ARG A 231 10.96 16.87 -21.54
C ARG A 231 12.17 16.01 -21.21
N VAL A 232 12.67 15.22 -22.16
CA VAL A 232 13.88 14.41 -21.96
C VAL A 232 15.09 15.32 -21.76
N GLY A 233 15.24 16.37 -22.59
CA GLY A 233 16.31 17.36 -22.42
C GLY A 233 16.24 18.09 -21.07
N GLN A 234 15.03 18.51 -20.66
CA GLN A 234 14.82 19.15 -19.35
C GLN A 234 15.11 18.22 -18.17
N ALA A 235 14.84 16.93 -18.31
CA ALA A 235 15.12 15.94 -17.28
C ALA A 235 16.61 15.76 -17.00
N PHE A 236 17.47 15.95 -18.01
CA PHE A 236 18.92 15.91 -17.82
C PHE A 236 19.45 17.06 -16.94
N ALA A 237 18.73 18.17 -16.82
CA ALA A 237 19.11 19.28 -15.94
C ALA A 237 19.03 18.91 -14.43
N GLN A 238 18.29 17.84 -14.11
CA GLN A 238 18.17 17.34 -12.75
C GLN A 238 19.21 16.24 -12.42
N PHE A 239 20.03 15.87 -13.38
CA PHE A 239 21.08 14.86 -13.19
C PHE A 239 22.23 15.43 -12.35
N GLY A 240 22.54 14.76 -11.25
CA GLY A 240 23.61 15.13 -10.35
C GLY A 240 23.66 14.20 -9.14
N LEU A 241 24.74 14.24 -8.38
CA LEU A 241 24.87 13.47 -7.16
C LEU A 241 24.24 14.25 -5.99
N HIS A 242 23.17 13.72 -5.45
CA HIS A 242 22.45 14.25 -4.30
C HIS A 242 22.55 13.26 -3.14
N LEU A 243 23.19 13.66 -2.05
CA LEU A 243 23.31 12.82 -0.86
C LEU A 243 22.42 13.35 0.26
N PRO A 244 21.73 12.48 1.00
CA PRO A 244 20.90 12.92 2.11
C PRO A 244 21.75 13.29 3.31
N PHE A 245 21.32 14.34 4.02
CA PHE A 245 21.91 14.75 5.28
C PHE A 245 20.82 14.81 6.36
N PRO A 246 21.09 14.37 7.59
CA PRO A 246 20.18 14.54 8.70
C PRO A 246 19.83 16.01 8.88
N THR A 247 18.53 16.30 8.98
CA THR A 247 18.05 17.66 9.24
C THR A 247 17.22 17.66 10.51
N GLY A 248 17.21 18.77 11.24
CA GLY A 248 16.30 18.98 12.37
C GLY A 248 14.87 19.33 11.95
N ASP A 249 14.61 19.42 10.64
CA ASP A 249 13.35 19.94 10.09
C ASP A 249 12.11 19.16 10.53
N ALA A 250 12.23 17.84 10.74
CA ALA A 250 11.14 17.03 11.27
C ALA A 250 10.69 17.45 12.69
N PHE A 251 11.59 18.02 13.48
CA PHE A 251 11.32 18.47 14.85
C PHE A 251 10.91 19.96 14.90
N VAL A 252 11.42 20.77 13.98
CA VAL A 252 11.04 22.19 13.85
C VAL A 252 9.56 22.34 13.51
N GLY A 253 9.02 21.45 12.64
CA GLY A 253 7.60 21.45 12.27
C GLY A 253 6.66 20.97 13.38
N MET A 254 7.15 20.44 14.49
CA MET A 254 6.32 19.77 15.50
C MET A 254 5.30 20.71 16.15
N ALA A 255 5.66 21.96 16.43
CA ALA A 255 4.74 22.93 17.02
C ALA A 255 3.60 23.33 16.06
N ASP A 256 3.92 23.47 14.76
CA ASP A 256 2.95 23.86 13.73
C ASP A 256 1.98 22.71 13.38
N VAL A 257 2.37 21.47 13.64
CA VAL A 257 1.64 20.24 13.25
C VAL A 257 0.89 19.61 14.42
N MET A 258 1.06 20.07 15.66
CA MET A 258 0.39 19.50 16.83
C MET A 258 -1.13 19.27 16.65
N PRO A 259 -1.92 20.18 16.04
CA PRO A 259 -3.33 19.91 15.76
C PRO A 259 -3.55 18.79 14.74
N LEU A 260 -2.61 18.59 13.81
CA LEU A 260 -2.68 17.55 12.77
C LEU A 260 -2.17 16.20 13.27
N LEU A 261 -1.40 16.13 14.36
CA LEU A 261 -0.92 14.88 14.95
C LEU A 261 -2.06 13.97 15.41
N ILE A 262 -3.21 14.54 15.78
CA ILE A 262 -4.43 13.78 16.09
C ILE A 262 -4.85 12.92 14.90
N THR A 263 -4.64 13.38 13.67
CA THR A 263 -4.92 12.60 12.45
C THR A 263 -3.87 11.54 12.17
N ALA A 264 -2.64 11.70 12.70
CA ALA A 264 -1.56 10.74 12.51
C ALA A 264 -1.82 9.42 13.24
N ILE A 265 -2.56 9.41 14.36
CA ILE A 265 -2.83 8.19 15.12
C ILE A 265 -3.68 7.18 14.34
N PRO A 266 -4.87 7.53 13.80
CA PRO A 266 -5.63 6.59 12.97
C PRO A 266 -4.85 6.09 11.77
N LEU A 267 -4.05 6.95 11.16
CA LEU A 267 -3.28 6.65 9.96
C LEU A 267 -2.05 5.80 10.27
N GLY A 268 -1.45 5.94 11.45
CA GLY A 268 -0.42 5.04 11.95
C GLY A 268 -0.98 3.65 12.27
N ILE A 269 -2.17 3.59 12.88
CA ILE A 269 -2.90 2.32 13.10
C ILE A 269 -3.23 1.67 11.75
N TYR A 270 -3.68 2.44 10.76
CA TYR A 270 -3.88 1.98 9.39
C TYR A 270 -2.60 1.35 8.83
N ASN A 271 -1.45 2.03 8.95
CA ASN A 271 -0.19 1.59 8.36
C ASN A 271 0.28 0.25 8.96
N PHE A 272 0.28 0.09 10.29
CA PHE A 272 0.68 -1.20 10.86
C PHE A 272 -0.35 -2.31 10.58
N THR A 273 -1.64 -1.98 10.44
CA THR A 273 -2.68 -2.94 10.06
C THR A 273 -2.49 -3.41 8.62
N GLU A 274 -2.16 -2.49 7.69
CA GLU A 274 -1.81 -2.83 6.31
C GLU A 274 -0.57 -3.73 6.27
N GLY A 275 0.47 -3.40 7.06
CA GLY A 275 1.67 -4.23 7.20
C GLY A 275 1.35 -5.64 7.72
N MET A 276 0.48 -5.75 8.73
CA MET A 276 0.01 -7.03 9.24
C MET A 276 -0.71 -7.86 8.16
N ASN A 277 -1.58 -7.23 7.37
CA ASN A 277 -2.30 -7.88 6.28
C ASN A 277 -1.35 -8.34 5.16
N ASN A 278 -0.31 -7.56 4.86
CA ASN A 278 0.72 -7.93 3.88
C ASN A 278 1.54 -9.14 4.34
N VAL A 279 1.90 -9.21 5.63
CA VAL A 279 2.58 -10.37 6.21
C VAL A 279 1.67 -11.60 6.21
N GLU A 280 0.37 -11.43 6.48
CA GLU A 280 -0.59 -12.54 6.37
C GLU A 280 -0.75 -13.03 4.93
N SER A 281 -0.74 -12.12 3.96
CA SER A 281 -0.75 -12.46 2.53
C SER A 281 0.49 -13.28 2.13
N ALA A 282 1.67 -12.96 2.67
CA ALA A 282 2.89 -13.75 2.47
C ALA A 282 2.81 -15.12 3.14
N SER A 283 2.27 -15.18 4.37
CA SER A 283 2.03 -16.42 5.09
C SER A 283 1.07 -17.35 4.34
N ALA A 284 -0.01 -16.80 3.80
CA ALA A 284 -0.96 -17.54 2.95
C ALA A 284 -0.30 -18.08 1.67
N ALA A 285 0.71 -17.36 1.14
CA ALA A 285 1.53 -17.84 0.01
C ALA A 285 2.64 -18.82 0.44
N GLY A 286 2.71 -19.23 1.71
CA GLY A 286 3.63 -20.20 2.26
C GLY A 286 4.94 -19.63 2.82
N ASP A 287 5.09 -18.29 2.93
CA ASP A 287 6.29 -17.66 3.48
C ASP A 287 5.97 -16.95 4.81
N ASN A 288 6.30 -17.64 5.91
CA ASN A 288 5.99 -17.17 7.26
C ASN A 288 7.08 -16.25 7.80
N TYR A 289 6.82 -14.93 7.73
CA TYR A 289 7.67 -13.91 8.30
C TYR A 289 7.21 -13.51 9.70
N ASN A 290 8.19 -13.18 10.57
CA ASN A 290 7.90 -12.62 11.89
C ASN A 290 7.36 -11.20 11.73
N LEU A 291 6.08 -10.98 12.04
CA LEU A 291 5.39 -9.70 11.89
C LEU A 291 6.08 -8.57 12.67
N ARG A 292 6.57 -8.85 13.89
CA ARG A 292 7.26 -7.87 14.70
C ARG A 292 8.49 -7.32 13.99
N ASN A 293 9.31 -8.19 13.40
CA ASN A 293 10.52 -7.79 12.69
C ASN A 293 10.19 -6.96 11.44
N VAL A 294 9.11 -7.29 10.75
CA VAL A 294 8.63 -6.54 9.58
C VAL A 294 8.20 -5.14 9.99
N LEU A 295 7.33 -5.02 10.99
CA LEU A 295 6.83 -3.73 11.44
C LEU A 295 7.94 -2.86 12.08
N LEU A 296 8.95 -3.47 12.73
CA LEU A 296 10.13 -2.72 13.21
C LEU A 296 10.91 -2.13 12.04
N ALA A 297 11.09 -2.87 10.94
CA ALA A 297 11.77 -2.35 9.76
C ALA A 297 10.97 -1.21 9.09
N ASP A 298 9.64 -1.36 9.00
CA ASP A 298 8.74 -0.33 8.46
C ASP A 298 8.81 0.96 9.29
N GLY A 299 8.66 0.84 10.60
CA GLY A 299 8.74 1.99 11.51
C GLY A 299 10.10 2.67 11.49
N LEU A 300 11.21 1.89 11.49
CA LEU A 300 12.56 2.44 11.36
C LEU A 300 12.78 3.13 10.02
N GLY A 301 12.33 2.53 8.92
CA GLY A 301 12.42 3.15 7.59
C GLY A 301 11.68 4.49 7.52
N ALA A 302 10.49 4.58 8.12
CA ALA A 302 9.72 5.82 8.19
C ALA A 302 10.42 6.89 9.05
N VAL A 303 10.93 6.52 10.23
CA VAL A 303 11.67 7.44 11.12
C VAL A 303 12.95 7.92 10.45
N VAL A 304 13.76 7.03 9.87
CA VAL A 304 15.00 7.39 9.15
C VAL A 304 14.68 8.26 7.94
N GLY A 305 13.68 7.89 7.13
CA GLY A 305 13.25 8.70 5.99
C GLY A 305 12.88 10.13 6.39
N ALA A 306 12.06 10.28 7.44
CA ALA A 306 11.62 11.58 7.94
C ALA A 306 12.78 12.43 8.48
N THR A 307 13.72 11.83 9.22
CA THR A 307 14.89 12.55 9.77
C THR A 307 15.89 12.97 8.70
N LEU A 308 15.93 12.26 7.56
CA LEU A 308 16.77 12.60 6.41
C LEU A 308 16.09 13.56 5.43
N GLY A 309 14.78 13.81 5.56
CA GLY A 309 14.06 14.80 4.75
C GLY A 309 12.95 14.26 3.87
N SER A 310 12.56 12.97 3.95
CA SER A 310 11.42 12.42 3.20
C SER A 310 10.14 12.43 4.03
N PRO A 311 9.08 13.13 3.61
CA PRO A 311 7.78 13.11 4.26
C PRO A 311 6.94 11.87 3.89
N PHE A 312 7.51 10.90 3.17
CA PHE A 312 6.81 9.75 2.62
C PHE A 312 7.27 8.46 3.30
N PRO A 313 6.50 7.93 4.27
CA PRO A 313 6.91 6.73 4.99
C PRO A 313 6.89 5.51 4.06
N PRO A 314 7.97 4.73 4.03
CA PRO A 314 7.97 3.43 3.37
C PRO A 314 7.36 2.38 4.30
N ALA A 315 6.89 1.27 3.69
CA ALA A 315 6.33 0.13 4.41
C ALA A 315 6.50 -1.15 3.61
N VAL A 316 6.24 -2.29 4.26
CA VAL A 316 6.03 -3.57 3.56
C VAL A 316 4.94 -3.39 2.52
N TYR A 317 5.28 -3.73 1.28
CA TYR A 317 4.45 -3.43 0.13
C TYR A 317 3.53 -4.60 -0.21
N ILE A 318 2.40 -4.27 -0.77
CA ILE A 318 1.43 -5.25 -1.25
C ILE A 318 1.99 -5.98 -2.49
N GLY A 319 1.69 -7.29 -2.65
CA GLY A 319 1.99 -8.02 -3.88
C GLY A 319 2.96 -9.19 -3.74
N HIS A 320 3.41 -9.55 -2.55
CA HIS A 320 4.28 -10.71 -2.32
C HIS A 320 3.83 -11.98 -3.09
N PRO A 321 2.54 -12.41 -3.05
CA PRO A 321 2.12 -13.60 -3.79
C PRO A 321 2.28 -13.47 -5.30
N GLY A 322 2.08 -12.27 -5.83
CA GLY A 322 2.27 -11.97 -7.24
C GLY A 322 3.72 -12.15 -7.67
N TRP A 323 4.66 -11.57 -6.92
CA TRP A 323 6.09 -11.70 -7.21
C TRP A 323 6.58 -13.13 -7.02
N LYS A 324 6.12 -13.82 -5.98
CA LYS A 324 6.42 -15.24 -5.76
C LYS A 324 5.91 -16.11 -6.91
N SER A 325 4.71 -15.88 -7.41
CA SER A 325 4.06 -16.68 -8.45
C SER A 325 4.81 -16.64 -9.80
N ILE A 326 5.47 -15.52 -10.11
CA ILE A 326 6.29 -15.35 -11.32
C ILE A 326 7.75 -15.74 -11.12
N GLY A 327 8.07 -16.34 -9.98
CA GLY A 327 9.37 -16.93 -9.69
C GLY A 327 10.34 -16.03 -8.94
N GLY A 328 9.91 -14.86 -8.46
CA GLY A 328 10.73 -13.97 -7.62
C GLY A 328 11.12 -14.64 -6.31
N ARG A 329 12.34 -14.36 -5.84
CA ARG A 329 12.92 -14.86 -4.57
C ARG A 329 13.43 -13.70 -3.71
N GLY A 330 14.70 -13.68 -3.34
CA GLY A 330 15.33 -12.60 -2.59
C GLY A 330 15.92 -11.49 -3.49
N GLY A 331 16.40 -11.89 -4.66
CA GLY A 331 17.17 -11.03 -5.57
C GLY A 331 16.40 -9.81 -6.07
N TYR A 332 15.14 -9.98 -6.43
CA TYR A 332 14.33 -8.89 -6.98
C TYR A 332 14.16 -7.71 -6.00
N SER A 333 13.96 -8.00 -4.72
CA SER A 333 13.80 -6.97 -3.69
C SER A 333 15.12 -6.21 -3.46
N LEU A 334 16.23 -6.97 -3.32
CA LEU A 334 17.57 -6.40 -3.18
C LEU A 334 17.94 -5.49 -4.36
N ALA A 335 17.77 -5.98 -5.59
CA ALA A 335 18.08 -5.21 -6.80
C ALA A 335 17.19 -3.96 -6.90
N THR A 336 15.90 -4.04 -6.56
CA THR A 336 14.99 -2.89 -6.55
C THR A 336 15.49 -1.83 -5.57
N GLY A 337 15.86 -2.21 -4.34
CA GLY A 337 16.40 -1.28 -3.36
C GLY A 337 17.64 -0.55 -3.88
N ILE A 338 18.60 -1.27 -4.46
CA ILE A 338 19.83 -0.68 -5.01
C ILE A 338 19.52 0.25 -6.19
N CYS A 339 18.71 -0.18 -7.15
CA CYS A 339 18.39 0.62 -8.34
C CYS A 339 17.60 1.89 -7.99
N ILE A 340 16.64 1.81 -7.06
CA ILE A 340 15.89 3.00 -6.61
C ILE A 340 16.80 3.97 -5.86
N SER A 341 17.75 3.49 -5.05
CA SER A 341 18.77 4.35 -4.44
C SER A 341 19.55 5.14 -5.47
N LEU A 342 20.04 4.46 -6.49
CA LEU A 342 20.80 5.11 -7.57
C LEU A 342 19.95 6.14 -8.31
N ILE A 343 18.69 5.81 -8.61
CA ILE A 343 17.76 6.75 -9.26
C ILE A 343 17.53 7.99 -8.40
N CYS A 344 17.34 7.81 -7.09
CA CYS A 344 17.09 8.90 -6.17
C CYS A 344 18.35 9.77 -5.96
N PHE A 345 19.53 9.15 -5.82
CA PHE A 345 20.79 9.89 -5.62
C PHE A 345 21.28 10.62 -6.88
N LEU A 346 20.99 10.06 -8.06
CA LEU A 346 21.43 10.66 -9.32
C LEU A 346 20.36 11.57 -9.97
N GLY A 347 19.21 11.77 -9.34
CA GLY A 347 18.13 12.58 -9.91
C GLY A 347 17.48 11.98 -11.16
N LEU A 348 17.64 10.67 -11.40
CA LEU A 348 17.18 9.99 -12.61
C LEU A 348 15.66 9.79 -12.68
N ALA A 349 14.93 10.05 -11.60
CA ALA A 349 13.46 9.91 -11.57
C ALA A 349 12.78 10.78 -12.64
N ALA A 350 13.29 12.00 -12.87
CA ALA A 350 12.79 12.88 -13.92
C ALA A 350 13.00 12.30 -15.32
N LEU A 351 14.18 11.69 -15.58
CA LEU A 351 14.52 11.08 -16.86
C LEU A 351 13.63 9.86 -17.14
N LEU A 352 13.44 8.98 -16.16
CA LEU A 352 12.55 7.82 -16.32
C LEU A 352 11.13 8.24 -16.69
N LEU A 353 10.60 9.28 -16.03
CA LEU A 353 9.29 9.85 -16.32
C LEU A 353 9.21 10.43 -17.74
N ALA A 354 10.29 11.06 -18.22
CA ALA A 354 10.33 11.64 -19.54
C ALA A 354 10.45 10.59 -20.66
N VAL A 355 11.07 9.43 -20.38
CA VAL A 355 11.34 8.39 -21.38
C VAL A 355 10.26 7.31 -21.41
N ILE A 356 9.75 6.88 -20.25
CA ILE A 356 8.81 5.75 -20.13
C ILE A 356 7.39 6.29 -19.95
N PRO A 357 6.45 6.03 -20.89
CA PRO A 357 5.06 6.40 -20.69
C PRO A 357 4.46 5.58 -19.54
N LEU A 358 3.86 6.27 -18.58
CA LEU A 358 3.24 5.61 -17.43
C LEU A 358 2.27 4.51 -17.85
N VAL A 359 1.53 4.73 -18.92
CA VAL A 359 0.52 3.80 -19.46
C VAL A 359 1.12 2.44 -19.87
N ALA A 360 2.41 2.38 -20.18
CA ALA A 360 3.10 1.12 -20.47
C ALA A 360 3.34 0.27 -19.18
N ILE A 361 3.37 0.92 -18.02
CA ILE A 361 3.63 0.28 -16.71
C ILE A 361 2.33 -0.07 -15.98
N LEU A 362 1.29 0.74 -16.13
CA LEU A 362 0.04 0.63 -15.37
C LEU A 362 -0.63 -0.76 -15.40
N PRO A 363 -0.59 -1.54 -16.50
CA PRO A 363 -1.12 -2.89 -16.53
C PRO A 363 -0.48 -3.85 -15.51
N ILE A 364 0.76 -3.60 -15.10
CA ILE A 364 1.43 -4.36 -14.04
C ILE A 364 0.71 -4.17 -12.70
N LEU A 365 0.27 -2.94 -12.41
CA LEU A 365 -0.48 -2.64 -11.19
C LEU A 365 -1.86 -3.29 -11.19
N VAL A 366 -2.53 -3.28 -12.35
CA VAL A 366 -3.81 -4.00 -12.52
C VAL A 366 -3.63 -5.49 -12.22
N TYR A 367 -2.58 -6.11 -12.77
CA TYR A 367 -2.24 -7.50 -12.49
C TYR A 367 -2.05 -7.77 -10.98
N ILE A 368 -1.28 -6.94 -10.29
CA ILE A 368 -1.02 -7.11 -8.86
C ILE A 368 -2.32 -7.09 -8.05
N GLY A 369 -3.21 -6.14 -8.32
CA GLY A 369 -4.49 -6.07 -7.63
C GLY A 369 -5.39 -7.27 -7.89
N VAL A 370 -5.39 -7.79 -9.13
CA VAL A 370 -6.14 -9.01 -9.49
C VAL A 370 -5.60 -10.23 -8.72
N VAL A 371 -4.28 -10.39 -8.64
CA VAL A 371 -3.65 -11.52 -7.91
C VAL A 371 -3.98 -11.48 -6.43
N ILE A 372 -3.87 -10.31 -5.79
CA ILE A 372 -4.16 -10.14 -4.36
C ILE A 372 -5.63 -10.39 -4.06
N THR A 373 -6.52 -9.87 -4.90
CA THR A 373 -7.96 -10.09 -4.74
C THR A 373 -8.31 -11.57 -4.90
N SER A 374 -7.75 -12.22 -5.91
CA SER A 374 -7.91 -13.67 -6.12
C SER A 374 -7.38 -14.48 -4.92
N GLN A 375 -6.25 -14.07 -4.33
CA GLN A 375 -5.68 -14.72 -3.16
C GLN A 375 -6.64 -14.67 -1.96
N ALA A 376 -7.32 -13.55 -1.72
CA ALA A 376 -8.23 -13.41 -0.60
C ALA A 376 -9.34 -14.48 -0.60
N PHE A 377 -9.81 -14.86 -1.78
CA PHE A 377 -10.81 -15.93 -1.93
C PHE A 377 -10.19 -17.33 -1.89
N ARG A 378 -9.00 -17.52 -2.48
CA ARG A 378 -8.36 -18.85 -2.58
C ARG A 378 -7.78 -19.33 -1.25
N GLU A 379 -7.23 -18.41 -0.47
CA GLU A 379 -6.52 -18.73 0.77
C GLU A 379 -7.40 -18.61 2.03
N SER A 380 -8.66 -18.21 1.85
CA SER A 380 -9.68 -18.24 2.90
C SER A 380 -10.55 -19.49 2.73
N PRO A 381 -11.14 -20.03 3.83
CA PRO A 381 -12.14 -21.06 3.72
C PRO A 381 -13.27 -20.65 2.74
N PRO A 382 -13.74 -21.54 1.84
CA PRO A 382 -14.76 -21.17 0.84
C PRO A 382 -16.02 -20.57 1.45
N GLU A 383 -16.45 -21.04 2.61
CA GLU A 383 -17.59 -20.53 3.37
C GLU A 383 -17.39 -19.09 3.85
N HIS A 384 -16.15 -18.62 3.96
CA HIS A 384 -15.83 -17.25 4.35
C HIS A 384 -15.85 -16.25 3.18
N ALA A 385 -16.20 -16.67 1.96
CA ALA A 385 -16.29 -15.76 0.82
C ALA A 385 -17.18 -14.52 1.10
N PRO A 386 -18.34 -14.60 1.76
CA PRO A 386 -19.11 -13.43 2.15
C PRO A 386 -18.37 -12.49 3.09
N ALA A 387 -17.54 -13.03 4.00
CA ALA A 387 -16.73 -12.23 4.92
C ALA A 387 -15.63 -11.47 4.17
N VAL A 388 -15.00 -12.09 3.16
CA VAL A 388 -14.04 -11.43 2.26
C VAL A 388 -14.70 -10.27 1.52
N VAL A 389 -15.90 -10.47 0.97
CA VAL A 389 -16.65 -9.41 0.25
C VAL A 389 -16.98 -8.24 1.18
N LEU A 390 -17.48 -8.52 2.39
CA LEU A 390 -17.77 -7.49 3.39
C LEU A 390 -16.51 -6.68 3.79
N ALA A 391 -15.36 -7.34 3.86
CA ALA A 391 -14.10 -6.66 4.17
C ALA A 391 -13.60 -5.74 3.03
N ILE A 392 -13.99 -6.00 1.77
CA ILE A 392 -13.65 -5.18 0.60
C ILE A 392 -14.46 -3.86 0.57
N ILE A 393 -15.72 -3.89 0.98
CA ILE A 393 -16.69 -2.79 0.81
C ILE A 393 -16.20 -1.44 1.34
N PRO A 394 -15.59 -1.31 2.56
CA PRO A 394 -15.12 -0.02 3.05
C PRO A 394 -14.07 0.65 2.15
N SER A 395 -13.19 -0.14 1.53
CA SER A 395 -12.19 0.39 0.59
C SER A 395 -12.82 0.94 -0.69
N ILE A 396 -13.90 0.32 -1.18
CA ILE A 396 -14.68 0.84 -2.32
C ILE A 396 -15.39 2.14 -1.92
N ALA A 397 -15.95 2.21 -0.71
CA ALA A 397 -16.64 3.40 -0.23
C ALA A 397 -15.71 4.61 -0.14
N ILE A 398 -14.52 4.48 0.45
CA ILE A 398 -13.57 5.59 0.55
C ILE A 398 -12.98 5.98 -0.82
N TRP A 399 -12.77 5.03 -1.71
CA TRP A 399 -12.36 5.31 -3.08
C TRP A 399 -13.43 6.10 -3.85
N GLY A 400 -14.69 5.67 -3.79
CA GLY A 400 -15.81 6.40 -4.40
C GLY A 400 -15.99 7.79 -3.81
N LEU A 401 -15.87 7.94 -2.48
CA LEU A 401 -15.89 9.25 -1.82
C LEU A 401 -14.79 10.17 -2.37
N GLY A 402 -13.56 9.65 -2.52
CA GLY A 402 -12.45 10.41 -3.07
C GLY A 402 -12.69 10.90 -4.51
N LEU A 403 -13.38 10.13 -5.35
CA LEU A 403 -13.77 10.56 -6.69
C LEU A 403 -14.78 11.71 -6.64
N VAL A 404 -15.80 11.60 -5.78
CA VAL A 404 -16.80 12.66 -5.57
C VAL A 404 -16.10 13.93 -5.09
N ASP A 405 -15.28 13.86 -4.05
CA ASP A 405 -14.58 15.02 -3.50
C ASP A 405 -13.66 15.69 -4.53
N ASN A 406 -12.91 14.91 -5.30
CA ASN A 406 -12.03 15.46 -6.33
C ASN A 406 -12.84 16.15 -7.45
N THR A 407 -13.98 15.58 -7.83
CA THR A 407 -14.89 16.19 -8.82
C THR A 407 -15.45 17.52 -8.31
N LEU A 408 -15.90 17.56 -7.06
CA LEU A 408 -16.44 18.77 -6.44
C LEU A 408 -15.35 19.85 -6.31
N ARG A 409 -14.14 19.50 -5.88
CA ARG A 409 -13.01 20.44 -5.84
C ARG A 409 -12.65 20.98 -7.21
N ALA A 410 -12.65 20.15 -8.25
CA ALA A 410 -12.41 20.58 -9.62
C ALA A 410 -13.48 21.56 -10.13
N ALA A 411 -14.72 21.42 -9.63
CA ALA A 411 -15.83 22.35 -9.90
C ALA A 411 -15.83 23.58 -8.98
N GLY A 412 -14.82 23.73 -8.11
CA GLY A 412 -14.72 24.87 -7.18
C GLY A 412 -15.72 24.86 -6.03
N THR A 413 -16.22 23.67 -5.65
CA THR A 413 -17.22 23.51 -4.60
C THR A 413 -16.89 22.36 -3.65
N THR A 414 -17.68 22.20 -2.59
CA THR A 414 -17.58 21.09 -1.63
C THR A 414 -18.94 20.43 -1.40
N ALA A 415 -18.92 19.24 -0.78
CA ALA A 415 -20.15 18.53 -0.46
C ALA A 415 -21.05 19.31 0.52
N GLU A 416 -20.45 20.04 1.46
CA GLU A 416 -21.19 20.90 2.40
C GLU A 416 -21.88 22.06 1.68
N GLN A 417 -21.21 22.69 0.71
CA GLN A 417 -21.77 23.81 -0.07
C GLN A 417 -22.92 23.36 -0.95
N ILE A 418 -22.85 22.17 -1.54
CA ILE A 418 -23.93 21.59 -2.34
C ILE A 418 -25.11 21.17 -1.45
N GLY A 419 -24.81 20.60 -0.28
CA GLY A 419 -25.78 20.08 0.68
C GLY A 419 -26.12 18.61 0.46
N MET A 420 -26.23 17.87 1.57
CA MET A 420 -26.43 16.43 1.58
C MET A 420 -27.75 15.98 0.92
N ALA A 421 -28.81 16.77 1.06
CA ALA A 421 -30.10 16.48 0.43
C ALA A 421 -30.02 16.52 -1.10
N LYS A 422 -29.27 17.49 -1.66
CA LYS A 422 -29.09 17.62 -3.10
C LYS A 422 -28.24 16.50 -3.68
N LEU A 423 -27.15 16.11 -2.97
CA LEU A 423 -26.34 14.96 -3.33
C LEU A 423 -27.16 13.66 -3.27
N GLY A 424 -27.96 13.47 -2.21
CA GLY A 424 -28.86 12.33 -2.08
C GLY A 424 -29.91 12.25 -3.19
N GLY A 425 -30.42 13.40 -3.64
CA GLY A 425 -31.38 13.50 -4.74
C GLY A 425 -30.84 13.00 -6.09
N VAL A 426 -29.52 13.00 -6.29
CA VAL A 426 -28.85 12.44 -7.47
C VAL A 426 -28.20 11.06 -7.19
N GLY A 427 -28.56 10.42 -6.08
CA GLY A 427 -28.09 9.06 -5.74
C GLY A 427 -26.74 8.99 -5.02
N ILE A 428 -26.14 10.12 -4.63
CA ILE A 428 -24.87 10.14 -3.89
C ILE A 428 -25.15 10.13 -2.38
N ILE A 429 -25.01 8.97 -1.75
CA ILE A 429 -25.18 8.80 -0.31
C ILE A 429 -23.87 9.21 0.41
N TYR A 430 -23.51 10.48 0.29
CA TYR A 430 -22.22 11.01 0.69
C TYR A 430 -21.85 10.67 2.15
N ARG A 431 -22.78 10.92 3.08
CA ARG A 431 -22.56 10.61 4.51
C ARG A 431 -22.36 9.10 4.76
N GLY A 432 -23.09 8.26 4.04
CA GLY A 432 -22.91 6.80 4.10
C GLY A 432 -21.52 6.37 3.59
N MET A 433 -21.08 6.95 2.47
CA MET A 433 -19.73 6.68 1.92
C MET A 433 -18.64 7.11 2.89
N GLN A 434 -18.78 8.27 3.52
CA GLN A 434 -17.86 8.83 4.49
C GLN A 434 -17.74 7.95 5.76
N LEU A 435 -18.88 7.57 6.33
CA LEU A 435 -18.92 6.71 7.50
C LEU A 435 -18.38 5.31 7.19
N LEU A 436 -18.84 4.69 6.09
CA LEU A 436 -18.41 3.33 5.72
C LEU A 436 -16.92 3.28 5.35
N GLY A 437 -16.42 4.31 4.66
CA GLY A 437 -15.03 4.39 4.20
C GLY A 437 -14.04 4.88 5.27
N GLY A 438 -14.51 5.49 6.35
CA GLY A 438 -13.65 6.00 7.41
C GLY A 438 -12.82 4.88 8.06
N GLY A 439 -11.47 4.97 7.97
CA GLY A 439 -10.58 3.91 8.47
C GLY A 439 -10.70 2.58 7.70
N ALA A 440 -10.92 2.65 6.39
CA ALA A 440 -11.36 1.54 5.51
C ALA A 440 -10.66 0.19 5.75
N VAL A 441 -9.32 0.18 5.93
CA VAL A 441 -8.58 -1.09 6.14
C VAL A 441 -8.99 -1.75 7.46
N LEU A 442 -9.02 -0.99 8.54
CA LEU A 442 -9.40 -1.51 9.85
C LEU A 442 -10.91 -1.79 9.93
N ALA A 443 -11.75 -0.91 9.34
CA ALA A 443 -13.19 -1.12 9.24
C ALA A 443 -13.52 -2.39 8.45
N GLY A 444 -12.86 -2.61 7.31
CA GLY A 444 -12.99 -3.83 6.51
C GLY A 444 -12.56 -5.08 7.28
N MET A 445 -11.44 -5.00 7.99
CA MET A 445 -10.97 -6.10 8.83
C MET A 445 -11.96 -6.42 9.96
N MET A 446 -12.54 -5.41 10.63
CA MET A 446 -13.56 -5.62 11.67
C MET A 446 -14.83 -6.26 11.12
N LEU A 447 -15.37 -5.73 10.02
CA LEU A 447 -16.58 -6.28 9.37
C LEU A 447 -16.35 -7.71 8.88
N GLY A 448 -15.22 -7.97 8.22
CA GLY A 448 -14.84 -9.30 7.76
C GLY A 448 -14.66 -10.29 8.92
N ALA A 449 -14.06 -9.85 10.04
CA ALA A 449 -13.88 -10.70 11.22
C ALA A 449 -15.22 -11.06 11.87
N ILE A 450 -16.09 -10.07 12.08
CA ILE A 450 -17.44 -10.29 12.62
C ILE A 450 -18.18 -11.31 11.74
N ALA A 451 -18.17 -11.12 10.41
CA ALA A 451 -18.84 -12.02 9.48
C ALA A 451 -18.25 -13.44 9.51
N ALA A 452 -16.92 -13.58 9.50
CA ALA A 452 -16.26 -14.89 9.56
C ALA A 452 -16.59 -15.64 10.86
N PHE A 453 -16.61 -14.95 12.01
CA PHE A 453 -16.99 -15.56 13.28
C PHE A 453 -18.47 -15.96 13.31
N ILE A 454 -19.36 -15.14 12.75
CA ILE A 454 -20.79 -15.49 12.63
C ILE A 454 -20.97 -16.74 11.74
N ILE A 455 -20.27 -16.82 10.61
CA ILE A 455 -20.31 -17.99 9.71
C ILE A 455 -19.85 -19.25 10.46
N ASN A 456 -18.79 -19.14 11.26
CA ASN A 456 -18.27 -20.22 12.09
C ASN A 456 -19.12 -20.51 13.34
N LYS A 457 -20.22 -19.79 13.55
CA LYS A 457 -21.06 -19.85 14.77
C LYS A 457 -20.29 -19.52 16.06
N ASP A 458 -19.15 -18.87 15.95
CA ASP A 458 -18.41 -18.33 17.11
C ASP A 458 -18.95 -16.95 17.50
N PHE A 459 -20.17 -16.95 18.02
CA PHE A 459 -20.85 -15.72 18.40
C PHE A 459 -20.17 -14.97 19.55
N ARG A 460 -19.33 -15.66 20.36
CA ARG A 460 -18.54 -15.01 21.42
C ARG A 460 -17.47 -14.11 20.79
N MET A 461 -16.70 -14.62 19.83
CA MET A 461 -15.70 -13.81 19.14
C MET A 461 -16.35 -12.73 18.27
N ALA A 462 -17.48 -13.03 17.62
CA ALA A 462 -18.26 -12.02 16.89
C ALA A 462 -18.69 -10.86 17.82
N THR A 463 -19.14 -11.17 19.05
CA THR A 463 -19.47 -10.16 20.08
C THR A 463 -18.25 -9.30 20.45
N ILE A 464 -17.08 -9.92 20.70
CA ILE A 464 -15.85 -9.21 21.07
C ILE A 464 -15.42 -8.25 19.95
N TYR A 465 -15.44 -8.71 18.69
CA TYR A 465 -15.09 -7.89 17.54
C TYR A 465 -16.11 -6.76 17.30
N ALA A 466 -17.40 -7.01 17.50
CA ALA A 466 -18.42 -5.98 17.41
C ALA A 466 -18.28 -4.92 18.52
N LEU A 467 -17.97 -5.31 19.76
CA LEU A 467 -17.65 -4.37 20.84
C LEU A 467 -16.38 -3.56 20.54
N GLY A 468 -15.34 -4.21 19.99
CA GLY A 468 -14.13 -3.53 19.54
C GLY A 468 -14.42 -2.51 18.43
N ALA A 469 -15.22 -2.89 17.43
CA ALA A 469 -15.65 -1.99 16.35
C ALA A 469 -16.51 -0.82 16.88
N ALA A 470 -17.37 -1.07 17.88
CA ALA A 470 -18.13 -0.01 18.54
C ALA A 470 -17.21 1.00 19.23
N ALA A 471 -16.23 0.52 20.00
CA ALA A 471 -15.27 1.39 20.68
C ALA A 471 -14.43 2.20 19.66
N LEU A 472 -13.89 1.55 18.63
CA LEU A 472 -13.10 2.23 17.59
C LEU A 472 -13.93 3.28 16.82
N SER A 473 -15.22 3.00 16.56
CA SER A 473 -16.16 3.95 15.93
C SER A 473 -16.48 5.11 16.86
N PHE A 474 -16.69 4.85 18.15
CA PHE A 474 -16.99 5.88 19.13
C PHE A 474 -15.88 6.92 19.23
N PHE A 475 -14.62 6.49 19.17
CA PHE A 475 -13.46 7.38 19.18
C PHE A 475 -13.06 7.89 17.79
N GLY A 476 -13.75 7.49 16.73
CA GLY A 476 -13.49 7.97 15.36
C GLY A 476 -12.26 7.34 14.69
N VAL A 477 -11.72 6.25 15.22
CA VAL A 477 -10.62 5.49 14.60
C VAL A 477 -11.08 4.81 13.32
N ILE A 478 -12.30 4.27 13.31
CA ILE A 478 -13.03 3.81 12.14
C ILE A 478 -14.36 4.55 12.04
N HIS A 479 -14.90 4.68 10.84
CA HIS A 479 -16.17 5.35 10.56
C HIS A 479 -16.24 6.82 10.99
N GLY A 480 -15.11 7.43 11.36
CA GLY A 480 -14.99 8.83 11.77
C GLY A 480 -14.11 9.65 10.81
N GLU A 481 -14.27 10.96 10.83
CA GLU A 481 -13.44 11.92 10.09
C GLU A 481 -12.19 12.33 10.88
N LYS A 482 -12.29 12.29 12.20
CA LYS A 482 -11.23 12.69 13.15
C LYS A 482 -11.32 11.86 14.41
N LEU A 483 -10.22 11.80 15.15
CA LEU A 483 -10.24 11.25 16.51
C LEU A 483 -10.95 12.20 17.47
N GLY A 484 -11.69 11.63 18.40
CA GLY A 484 -12.34 12.37 19.45
C GLY A 484 -13.40 11.55 20.15
N TRP A 485 -14.05 12.17 21.10
CA TRP A 485 -15.14 11.56 21.85
C TRP A 485 -16.44 11.58 21.03
N ALA A 486 -17.15 10.46 20.99
CA ALA A 486 -18.47 10.31 20.35
C ALA A 486 -18.51 10.71 18.85
N GLN A 487 -17.41 10.53 18.10
CA GLN A 487 -17.28 10.97 16.71
C GLN A 487 -18.29 10.27 15.78
N SER A 488 -18.46 8.97 15.92
CA SER A 488 -19.41 8.18 15.14
C SER A 488 -20.30 7.34 16.06
N TRP A 489 -20.88 8.00 17.08
CA TRP A 489 -21.75 7.34 18.05
C TRP A 489 -22.94 6.57 17.43
N PRO A 490 -23.57 6.99 16.30
CA PRO A 490 -24.65 6.21 15.71
C PRO A 490 -24.15 4.87 15.15
N VAL A 491 -22.95 4.85 14.54
CA VAL A 491 -22.31 3.62 14.05
C VAL A 491 -21.88 2.75 15.23
N ALA A 492 -21.30 3.35 16.27
CA ALA A 492 -20.96 2.65 17.51
C ALA A 492 -22.19 1.98 18.16
N LEU A 493 -23.32 2.67 18.20
CA LEU A 493 -24.58 2.10 18.66
C LEU A 493 -25.03 0.91 17.80
N GLY A 494 -24.90 1.02 16.47
CA GLY A 494 -25.19 -0.09 15.55
C GLY A 494 -24.36 -1.34 15.86
N TYR A 495 -23.05 -1.16 16.09
CA TYR A 495 -22.18 -2.28 16.52
C TYR A 495 -22.51 -2.81 17.93
N LEU A 496 -22.92 -1.97 18.86
CA LEU A 496 -23.37 -2.41 20.18
C LEU A 496 -24.64 -3.27 20.09
N LEU A 497 -25.60 -2.89 19.24
CA LEU A 497 -26.81 -3.68 18.98
C LEU A 497 -26.46 -5.02 18.32
N LEU A 498 -25.54 -5.04 17.36
CA LEU A 498 -25.02 -6.26 16.77
C LEU A 498 -24.31 -7.15 17.79
N ALA A 499 -23.50 -6.57 18.67
CA ALA A 499 -22.83 -7.28 19.76
C ALA A 499 -23.84 -7.91 20.72
N ALA A 500 -24.88 -7.17 21.10
CA ALA A 500 -25.95 -7.67 21.95
C ALA A 500 -26.70 -8.85 21.30
N LEU A 501 -27.00 -8.76 20.01
CA LEU A 501 -27.62 -9.85 19.25
C LEU A 501 -26.73 -11.11 19.22
N CYS A 502 -25.44 -10.95 18.91
CA CYS A 502 -24.48 -12.05 18.93
C CYS A 502 -24.35 -12.68 20.33
N ALA A 503 -24.30 -11.86 21.40
CA ALA A 503 -24.23 -12.33 22.77
C ALA A 503 -25.47 -13.14 23.20
N LEU A 504 -26.66 -12.70 22.80
CA LEU A 504 -27.92 -13.43 23.04
C LEU A 504 -27.93 -14.79 22.35
N ILE A 505 -27.45 -14.86 21.12
CA ILE A 505 -27.35 -16.13 20.38
C ILE A 505 -26.29 -17.03 21.01
N ALA A 506 -25.14 -16.48 21.41
CA ALA A 506 -24.08 -17.23 22.09
C ALA A 506 -24.55 -17.89 23.41
N GLN A 507 -25.49 -17.26 24.14
CA GLN A 507 -26.10 -17.85 25.35
C GLN A 507 -27.02 -19.03 25.02
N ARG A 508 -27.68 -19.02 23.85
CA ARG A 508 -28.62 -20.07 23.46
C ARG A 508 -27.92 -21.28 22.83
N GLU A 509 -26.91 -21.07 22.00
CA GLU A 509 -26.24 -22.15 21.24
C GLU A 509 -25.09 -22.82 22.04
N GLY A 510 -24.67 -22.28 23.19
CA GLY A 510 -23.56 -22.83 23.98
C GLY A 510 -22.16 -22.52 23.39
N ALA A 511 -21.12 -23.20 23.89
CA ALA A 511 -19.77 -23.03 23.39
C ALA A 511 -19.64 -23.68 21.99
N PRO A 512 -18.95 -23.03 21.01
CA PRO A 512 -18.76 -23.59 19.69
C PRO A 512 -18.05 -24.95 19.76
N SER A 513 -18.56 -25.93 19.00
CA SER A 513 -17.99 -27.28 18.89
C SER A 513 -16.74 -27.36 18.00
N GLY A 514 -16.28 -26.24 17.47
CA GLY A 514 -15.12 -26.15 16.56
C GLY A 514 -13.92 -25.47 17.22
N ARG A 515 -12.75 -26.07 17.10
CA ARG A 515 -11.47 -25.44 17.44
C ARG A 515 -11.33 -24.15 16.62
N LEU A 516 -10.99 -23.04 17.29
CA LEU A 516 -10.39 -21.89 16.62
C LEU A 516 -9.38 -22.42 15.59
N VAL A 517 -9.60 -22.18 14.30
CA VAL A 517 -8.51 -22.28 13.31
C VAL A 517 -7.61 -21.09 13.60
N VAL A 518 -6.89 -21.18 14.72
CA VAL A 518 -5.77 -20.33 15.01
C VAL A 518 -4.72 -20.75 13.99
N THR A 519 -4.39 -19.88 13.07
CA THR A 519 -3.21 -20.07 12.24
C THR A 519 -2.03 -20.22 13.21
N ASN A 520 -1.55 -21.47 13.38
CA ASN A 520 -0.34 -21.73 14.13
C ASN A 520 0.80 -21.00 13.41
N VAL A 521 1.20 -19.89 13.94
CA VAL A 521 2.38 -19.14 13.51
C VAL A 521 3.14 -18.83 14.80
N ASP A 522 3.93 -19.81 15.24
CA ASP A 522 5.09 -19.62 16.10
C ASP A 522 6.35 -19.67 15.24
#